data_7f93057c5a697ca11eef4632c2cc007b
#
_entry.id   7f93057c5a697ca11eef4632c2cc007b
#
_cell.length_a   1.000
_cell.length_b   1.000
_cell.length_c   1.000
_cell.angle_alpha   90.00
_cell.angle_beta   90.00
_cell.angle_gamma   90.00
#
_symmetry.space_group_name_H-M   'P 1'
#
loop_
_entity.id
_entity.type
_entity.pdbx_description
1 polymer ?
#
loop_
_entity_poly.entity_id
_entity_poly.type
_entity_poly.pdbx_seq_one_letter_code
_entity_poly.pdbx_strand_id
1 'polypeptide(L)'
;MYKDIKKSIAELLVLPISNERKETLSALVAYVQHKVTADLDVNINFICTHNSRRSHLSQIWAQVAASYYNIPRVFCCSGGTEATALYPKVVDTLVNTGFVIDKLSEADNPIYIIKYADSVMPIVGFSKTYDHLFNPKRGFAAVMTCVQADGGCPFVAGAEKRIPIIFEDPKVSDGTPEQTKVYSQRSSQIASEMFYVFSMIKTNRC
;
A
#
# COMPACT_ATOMS: atom_id res chain seq x y z
N MET A 1 -12.76 -8.98 -9.42
CA MET A 1 -12.54 -7.55 -9.05
C MET A 1 -13.80 -6.77 -9.37
N TYR A 2 -14.27 -5.91 -8.47
CA TYR A 2 -15.49 -5.12 -8.59
C TYR A 2 -15.43 -4.16 -9.79
N LYS A 3 -16.62 -3.87 -10.38
CA LYS A 3 -16.73 -3.08 -11.63
C LYS A 3 -16.16 -1.67 -11.47
N ASP A 4 -16.46 -1.01 -10.36
CA ASP A 4 -16.02 0.38 -10.13
C ASP A 4 -14.51 0.47 -9.89
N ILE A 5 -13.91 -0.52 -9.20
CA ILE A 5 -12.46 -0.61 -9.07
C ILE A 5 -11.80 -0.81 -10.45
N LYS A 6 -12.36 -1.67 -11.32
CA LYS A 6 -11.83 -1.85 -12.68
C LYS A 6 -11.85 -0.55 -13.49
N LYS A 7 -12.92 0.24 -13.35
CA LYS A 7 -13.03 1.56 -13.98
C LYS A 7 -11.94 2.50 -13.46
N SER A 8 -11.81 2.60 -12.14
CA SER A 8 -10.76 3.42 -11.51
C SER A 8 -9.36 3.00 -11.94
N ILE A 9 -9.09 1.68 -12.03
CA ILE A 9 -7.79 1.18 -12.50
C ILE A 9 -7.50 1.64 -13.93
N ALA A 10 -8.48 1.60 -14.83
CA ALA A 10 -8.29 2.07 -16.21
C ALA A 10 -7.86 3.55 -16.26
N GLU A 11 -8.40 4.39 -15.37
CA GLU A 11 -8.00 5.79 -15.23
C GLU A 11 -6.59 5.93 -14.61
N LEU A 12 -6.23 5.07 -13.67
CA LEU A 12 -4.91 5.08 -13.02
C LEU A 12 -3.77 4.66 -13.96
N LEU A 13 -4.01 3.70 -14.84
CA LEU A 13 -3.00 3.16 -15.75
C LEU A 13 -2.52 4.16 -16.81
N VAL A 14 -3.27 5.21 -17.05
CA VAL A 14 -2.88 6.27 -18.01
C VAL A 14 -2.24 7.48 -17.34
N LEU A 15 -2.13 7.49 -16.01
CA LEU A 15 -1.47 8.59 -15.30
C LEU A 15 0.04 8.56 -15.57
N PRO A 16 0.64 9.71 -15.88
CA PRO A 16 2.07 9.79 -16.13
C PRO A 16 2.87 9.59 -14.84
N ILE A 17 3.95 8.82 -14.92
CA ILE A 17 4.93 8.65 -13.85
C ILE A 17 6.27 9.17 -14.38
N SER A 18 6.88 10.13 -13.68
CA SER A 18 8.17 10.71 -14.10
C SER A 18 9.30 9.66 -14.07
N ASN A 19 10.36 9.89 -14.84
CA ASN A 19 11.51 8.99 -14.87
C ASN A 19 12.19 8.92 -13.51
N GLU A 20 12.27 10.02 -12.77
CA GLU A 20 12.81 10.05 -11.40
C GLU A 20 11.99 9.15 -10.45
N ARG A 21 10.64 9.18 -10.57
CA ARG A 21 9.79 8.28 -9.77
C ARG A 21 9.96 6.82 -10.18
N LYS A 22 10.09 6.52 -11.47
CA LYS A 22 10.38 5.16 -11.95
C LYS A 22 11.71 4.64 -11.42
N GLU A 23 12.73 5.49 -11.34
CA GLU A 23 14.02 5.15 -10.75
C GLU A 23 13.86 4.84 -9.25
N THR A 24 13.15 5.68 -8.49
CA THR A 24 12.82 5.42 -7.08
C THR A 24 12.11 4.07 -6.89
N LEU A 25 11.16 3.73 -7.78
CA LEU A 25 10.38 2.50 -7.72
C LEU A 25 11.18 1.26 -8.14
N SER A 26 12.29 1.42 -8.86
CA SER A 26 13.09 0.32 -9.42
C SER A 26 13.59 -0.66 -8.37
N ALA A 27 13.91 -0.17 -7.16
CA ALA A 27 14.36 -1.01 -6.05
C ALA A 27 13.27 -1.98 -5.56
N LEU A 28 11.98 -1.55 -5.58
CA LEU A 28 10.85 -2.42 -5.26
C LEU A 28 10.57 -3.40 -6.40
N VAL A 29 10.65 -2.95 -7.65
CA VAL A 29 10.55 -3.84 -8.83
C VAL A 29 11.59 -4.95 -8.73
N ALA A 30 12.85 -4.61 -8.48
CA ALA A 30 13.94 -5.58 -8.38
C ALA A 30 13.72 -6.59 -7.23
N TYR A 31 13.23 -6.12 -6.07
CA TYR A 31 12.91 -7.00 -4.94
C TYR A 31 11.79 -8.00 -5.29
N VAL A 32 10.67 -7.50 -5.82
CA VAL A 32 9.53 -8.34 -6.20
C VAL A 32 9.94 -9.33 -7.30
N GLN A 33 10.65 -8.88 -8.34
CA GLN A 33 11.12 -9.74 -9.41
C GLN A 33 12.04 -10.85 -8.91
N HIS A 34 12.98 -10.53 -8.01
CA HIS A 34 13.87 -11.53 -7.42
C HIS A 34 13.07 -12.64 -6.70
N LYS A 35 12.11 -12.26 -5.85
CA LYS A 35 11.26 -13.20 -5.13
C LYS A 35 10.41 -14.06 -6.07
N VAL A 36 9.81 -13.45 -7.09
CA VAL A 36 8.98 -14.16 -8.08
C VAL A 36 9.84 -15.14 -8.90
N THR A 37 11.04 -14.73 -9.31
CA THR A 37 11.95 -15.60 -10.07
C THR A 37 12.43 -16.80 -9.25
N ALA A 38 12.64 -16.61 -7.95
CA ALA A 38 13.07 -17.64 -7.01
C ALA A 38 11.91 -18.49 -6.45
N ASP A 39 10.67 -18.26 -6.90
CA ASP A 39 9.44 -18.92 -6.38
C ASP A 39 9.27 -18.76 -4.86
N LEU A 40 9.62 -17.60 -4.32
CA LEU A 40 9.50 -17.27 -2.89
C LEU A 40 8.31 -16.35 -2.62
N ASP A 41 7.87 -16.31 -1.35
CA ASP A 41 6.86 -15.35 -0.90
C ASP A 41 7.38 -13.91 -1.01
N VAL A 42 6.54 -13.04 -1.56
CA VAL A 42 6.78 -11.60 -1.68
C VAL A 42 6.08 -10.90 -0.52
N ASN A 43 6.79 -10.73 0.60
CA ASN A 43 6.27 -9.98 1.73
C ASN A 43 6.72 -8.53 1.65
N ILE A 44 5.76 -7.59 1.72
CA ILE A 44 6.03 -6.15 1.69
C ILE A 44 5.34 -5.50 2.88
N ASN A 45 6.09 -4.78 3.70
CA ASN A 45 5.55 -4.00 4.81
C ASN A 45 5.75 -2.50 4.53
N PHE A 46 4.65 -1.79 4.26
CA PHE A 46 4.64 -0.35 4.01
C PHE A 46 4.62 0.39 5.35
N ILE A 47 5.62 1.25 5.59
CA ILE A 47 5.84 1.87 6.89
C ILE A 47 5.76 3.39 6.77
N CYS A 48 4.96 4.03 7.62
CA CYS A 48 4.96 5.47 7.85
C CYS A 48 5.04 5.76 9.35
N THR A 49 4.87 7.00 9.80
CA THR A 49 4.93 7.31 11.24
C THR A 49 3.77 6.64 11.99
N HIS A 50 2.53 6.96 11.68
CA HIS A 50 1.36 6.61 12.50
C HIS A 50 0.54 5.41 11.98
N ASN A 51 0.93 4.78 10.88
CA ASN A 51 0.12 3.76 10.19
C ASN A 51 -1.35 4.20 10.04
N SER A 52 -1.55 5.42 9.53
CA SER A 52 -2.87 6.06 9.48
C SER A 52 -3.34 6.34 8.06
N ARG A 53 -2.44 6.73 7.13
CA ARG A 53 -2.78 7.18 5.78
C ARG A 53 -1.94 6.48 4.70
N ARG A 54 -0.71 6.97 4.45
CA ARG A 54 0.15 6.57 3.31
C ARG A 54 0.47 5.09 3.27
N SER A 55 0.83 4.50 4.41
CA SER A 55 1.16 3.07 4.48
C SER A 55 -0.05 2.17 4.21
N HIS A 56 -1.26 2.55 4.65
CA HIS A 56 -2.48 1.81 4.32
C HIS A 56 -2.82 1.91 2.84
N LEU A 57 -2.81 3.12 2.26
CA LEU A 57 -3.04 3.29 0.83
C LEU A 57 -2.04 2.46 0.01
N SER A 58 -0.75 2.46 0.40
CA SER A 58 0.28 1.69 -0.29
C SER A 58 0.07 0.18 -0.17
N GLN A 59 -0.23 -0.33 1.03
CA GLN A 59 -0.58 -1.74 1.25
C GLN A 59 -1.73 -2.19 0.35
N ILE A 60 -2.83 -1.42 0.38
CA ILE A 60 -4.07 -1.78 -0.30
C ILE A 60 -3.85 -1.79 -1.81
N TRP A 61 -3.30 -0.71 -2.38
CA TRP A 61 -3.08 -0.61 -3.81
C TRP A 61 -2.01 -1.57 -4.33
N ALA A 62 -0.97 -1.86 -3.56
CA ALA A 62 0.01 -2.88 -3.92
C ALA A 62 -0.61 -4.28 -3.98
N GLN A 63 -1.46 -4.64 -3.01
CA GLN A 63 -2.17 -5.92 -3.02
C GLN A 63 -3.14 -6.04 -4.20
N VAL A 64 -3.86 -4.95 -4.53
CA VAL A 64 -4.75 -4.91 -5.71
C VAL A 64 -3.95 -5.04 -7.00
N ALA A 65 -2.83 -4.32 -7.14
CA ALA A 65 -1.98 -4.38 -8.31
C ALA A 65 -1.39 -5.78 -8.52
N ALA A 66 -0.89 -6.42 -7.46
CA ALA A 66 -0.41 -7.80 -7.52
C ALA A 66 -1.50 -8.77 -8.01
N SER A 67 -2.73 -8.64 -7.49
CA SER A 67 -3.88 -9.43 -7.93
C SER A 67 -4.26 -9.14 -9.39
N TYR A 68 -4.24 -7.89 -9.81
CA TYR A 68 -4.58 -7.47 -11.17
C TYR A 68 -3.64 -8.09 -12.22
N TYR A 69 -2.34 -8.09 -11.94
CA TYR A 69 -1.32 -8.69 -12.81
C TYR A 69 -1.11 -10.19 -12.57
N ASN A 70 -1.93 -10.82 -11.71
CA ASN A 70 -1.84 -12.24 -11.37
C ASN A 70 -0.45 -12.65 -10.85
N ILE A 71 0.23 -11.77 -10.10
CA ILE A 71 1.49 -12.10 -9.45
C ILE A 71 1.18 -12.93 -8.20
N PRO A 72 1.63 -14.18 -8.13
CA PRO A 72 1.30 -15.06 -7.01
C PRO A 72 2.12 -14.76 -5.76
N ARG A 73 1.63 -15.21 -4.61
CA ARG A 73 2.35 -15.24 -3.33
C ARG A 73 2.82 -13.86 -2.87
N VAL A 74 2.04 -12.80 -3.20
CA VAL A 74 2.30 -11.43 -2.74
C VAL A 74 1.43 -11.14 -1.52
N PHE A 75 2.09 -10.73 -0.44
CA PHE A 75 1.47 -10.38 0.84
C PHE A 75 1.89 -8.96 1.25
N CYS A 76 0.95 -8.04 1.16
CA CYS A 76 1.18 -6.64 1.51
C CYS A 76 0.64 -6.35 2.91
N CYS A 77 1.48 -5.80 3.76
CA CYS A 77 1.16 -5.35 5.10
C CYS A 77 1.43 -3.86 5.25
N SER A 78 0.97 -3.28 6.34
CA SER A 78 1.33 -1.91 6.72
C SER A 78 1.66 -1.82 8.21
N GLY A 79 2.45 -0.81 8.57
CA GLY A 79 2.78 -0.50 9.95
C GLY A 79 3.22 0.95 10.11
N GLY A 80 3.40 1.35 11.35
CA GLY A 80 3.96 2.64 11.71
C GLY A 80 5.13 2.51 12.66
N THR A 81 5.86 3.58 12.88
CA THR A 81 6.75 3.70 14.05
C THR A 81 5.92 3.86 15.33
N GLU A 82 4.68 4.35 15.17
CA GLU A 82 3.64 4.48 16.17
C GLU A 82 2.32 3.91 15.64
N ALA A 83 1.41 3.53 16.55
CA ALA A 83 0.05 3.11 16.22
C ALA A 83 -0.94 4.19 16.68
N THR A 84 -1.90 4.53 15.81
CA THR A 84 -2.99 5.46 16.11
C THR A 84 -4.33 4.86 15.65
N ALA A 85 -4.82 5.27 14.47
CA ALA A 85 -5.98 4.68 13.79
C ALA A 85 -5.85 4.84 12.27
N LEU A 86 -6.47 3.95 11.51
CA LEU A 86 -6.73 4.17 10.08
C LEU A 86 -7.65 5.39 9.94
N TYR A 87 -7.15 6.44 9.31
CA TYR A 87 -7.86 7.71 9.25
C TYR A 87 -9.16 7.60 8.42
N PRO A 88 -10.31 8.05 8.93
CA PRO A 88 -11.60 7.82 8.26
C PRO A 88 -11.64 8.30 6.81
N LYS A 89 -10.98 9.42 6.48
CA LYS A 89 -10.94 9.95 5.11
C LYS A 89 -10.24 9.00 4.12
N VAL A 90 -9.32 8.16 4.59
CA VAL A 90 -8.73 7.08 3.75
C VAL A 90 -9.80 6.04 3.40
N VAL A 91 -10.64 5.66 4.38
CA VAL A 91 -11.75 4.73 4.18
C VAL A 91 -12.73 5.31 3.16
N ASP A 92 -13.17 6.57 3.34
CA ASP A 92 -14.05 7.27 2.40
C ASP A 92 -13.47 7.30 0.97
N THR A 93 -12.16 7.59 0.86
CA THR A 93 -11.46 7.66 -0.42
C THR A 93 -11.47 6.32 -1.14
N LEU A 94 -11.25 5.24 -0.42
CA LEU A 94 -11.27 3.88 -0.96
C LEU A 94 -12.70 3.45 -1.35
N VAL A 95 -13.69 3.73 -0.53
CA VAL A 95 -15.11 3.46 -0.85
C VAL A 95 -15.52 4.19 -2.12
N ASN A 96 -15.18 5.47 -2.25
CA ASN A 96 -15.45 6.27 -3.45
C ASN A 96 -14.73 5.73 -4.71
N THR A 97 -13.67 4.95 -4.53
CA THR A 97 -12.94 4.28 -5.63
C THR A 97 -13.54 2.91 -5.99
N GLY A 98 -14.51 2.42 -5.19
CA GLY A 98 -15.24 1.19 -5.45
C GLY A 98 -14.87 0.00 -4.55
N PHE A 99 -14.07 0.21 -3.50
CA PHE A 99 -13.84 -0.82 -2.48
C PHE A 99 -15.10 -1.03 -1.63
N VAL A 100 -15.33 -2.29 -1.24
CA VAL A 100 -16.31 -2.63 -0.21
C VAL A 100 -15.57 -2.73 1.12
N ILE A 101 -15.98 -1.93 2.09
CA ILE A 101 -15.29 -1.83 3.37
C ILE A 101 -16.27 -1.98 4.51
N ASP A 102 -16.04 -2.97 5.36
CA ASP A 102 -16.81 -3.22 6.58
C ASP A 102 -15.97 -2.88 7.80
N LYS A 103 -16.55 -2.12 8.74
CA LYS A 103 -15.95 -1.81 10.03
C LYS A 103 -16.35 -2.90 11.02
N LEU A 104 -15.38 -3.61 11.59
CA LEU A 104 -15.62 -4.75 12.48
C LEU A 104 -15.67 -4.39 13.98
N SER A 105 -15.17 -3.22 14.37
CA SER A 105 -15.11 -2.84 15.79
C SER A 105 -15.37 -1.35 15.98
N GLU A 106 -16.04 -1.02 17.08
CA GLU A 106 -16.29 0.36 17.54
C GLU A 106 -15.26 0.76 18.61
N ALA A 107 -14.00 0.88 18.21
CA ALA A 107 -12.89 1.26 19.08
C ALA A 107 -12.20 2.52 18.53
N ASP A 108 -11.33 3.14 19.32
CA ASP A 108 -10.52 4.29 18.88
C ASP A 108 -9.59 3.93 17.72
N ASN A 109 -9.20 2.66 17.61
CA ASN A 109 -8.47 2.10 16.47
C ASN A 109 -9.31 0.97 15.85
N PRO A 110 -10.29 1.29 15.01
CA PRO A 110 -11.20 0.29 14.43
C PRO A 110 -10.48 -0.66 13.47
N ILE A 111 -10.99 -1.89 13.41
CA ILE A 111 -10.57 -2.89 12.43
C ILE A 111 -11.52 -2.82 11.23
N TYR A 112 -10.95 -2.78 10.03
CA TYR A 112 -11.69 -2.77 8.78
C TYR A 112 -11.37 -4.01 7.95
N ILE A 113 -12.39 -4.56 7.30
CA ILE A 113 -12.28 -5.55 6.23
C ILE A 113 -12.43 -4.84 4.91
N ILE A 114 -11.41 -4.90 4.06
CA ILE A 114 -11.35 -4.16 2.80
C ILE A 114 -11.32 -5.16 1.65
N LYS A 115 -12.35 -5.15 0.81
CA LYS A 115 -12.50 -6.05 -0.34
C LYS A 115 -12.48 -5.28 -1.66
N TYR A 116 -11.84 -5.89 -2.65
CA TYR A 116 -11.78 -5.40 -4.03
C TYR A 116 -12.35 -6.42 -5.05
N ALA A 117 -12.73 -7.60 -4.57
CA ALA A 117 -13.44 -8.64 -5.32
C ALA A 117 -14.11 -9.63 -4.36
N ASP A 118 -15.10 -10.41 -4.84
CA ASP A 118 -15.83 -11.37 -4.01
C ASP A 118 -14.97 -12.56 -3.59
N SER A 119 -14.17 -13.09 -4.53
CA SER A 119 -13.42 -14.35 -4.38
C SER A 119 -11.95 -14.14 -3.99
N VAL A 120 -11.64 -13.06 -3.23
CA VAL A 120 -10.28 -12.81 -2.74
C VAL A 120 -10.27 -12.72 -1.22
N MET A 121 -9.12 -13.05 -0.64
CA MET A 121 -8.91 -12.79 0.79
C MET A 121 -9.00 -11.27 1.03
N PRO A 122 -9.79 -10.83 2.02
CA PRO A 122 -9.90 -9.43 2.34
C PRO A 122 -8.58 -8.90 2.91
N ILE A 123 -8.34 -7.62 2.69
CA ILE A 123 -7.26 -6.89 3.36
C ILE A 123 -7.78 -6.43 4.72
N VAL A 124 -7.05 -6.75 5.78
CA VAL A 124 -7.38 -6.26 7.14
C VAL A 124 -6.65 -4.95 7.39
N GLY A 125 -7.41 -3.89 7.64
CA GLY A 125 -6.92 -2.54 7.90
C GLY A 125 -7.15 -2.12 9.34
N PHE A 126 -6.08 -1.87 10.09
CA PHE A 126 -6.08 -1.19 11.39
C PHE A 126 -4.67 -0.65 11.66
N SER A 127 -4.58 0.41 12.45
CA SER A 127 -3.27 0.99 12.77
C SER A 127 -2.50 0.10 13.74
N LYS A 128 -1.22 -0.12 13.45
CA LYS A 128 -0.32 -0.96 14.24
C LYS A 128 1.12 -0.58 13.99
N THR A 129 2.01 -0.91 14.92
CA THR A 129 3.44 -0.76 14.70
C THR A 129 3.94 -1.74 13.62
N TYR A 130 5.04 -1.41 12.96
CA TYR A 130 5.57 -2.24 11.86
C TYR A 130 5.99 -3.64 12.32
N ASP A 131 6.32 -3.82 13.59
CA ASP A 131 6.72 -5.06 14.25
C ASP A 131 5.57 -5.79 14.97
N HIS A 132 4.33 -5.31 14.82
CA HIS A 132 3.15 -5.95 15.39
C HIS A 132 3.02 -7.42 14.95
N LEU A 133 2.42 -8.27 15.78
CA LEU A 133 2.27 -9.72 15.51
C LEU A 133 1.53 -10.06 14.23
N PHE A 134 0.70 -9.16 13.74
CA PHE A 134 -0.02 -9.31 12.46
C PHE A 134 0.88 -9.14 11.23
N ASN A 135 2.05 -8.53 11.38
CA ASN A 135 3.00 -8.28 10.30
C ASN A 135 4.10 -9.37 10.26
N PRO A 136 4.74 -9.59 9.10
CA PRO A 136 5.85 -10.56 9.01
C PRO A 136 7.00 -10.13 9.88
N LYS A 137 7.56 -11.09 10.65
CA LYS A 137 8.69 -10.87 11.55
C LYS A 137 10.04 -10.83 10.83
N ARG A 138 10.12 -11.44 9.64
CA ARG A 138 11.34 -11.55 8.82
C ARG A 138 11.00 -11.83 7.36
N GLY A 139 11.96 -11.65 6.46
CA GLY A 139 11.81 -12.03 5.06
C GLY A 139 10.88 -11.09 4.28
N PHE A 140 10.93 -9.78 4.53
CA PHE A 140 10.09 -8.77 3.89
C PHE A 140 10.89 -7.57 3.41
N ALA A 141 10.33 -6.84 2.43
CA ALA A 141 10.78 -5.49 2.11
C ALA A 141 10.09 -4.48 3.03
N ALA A 142 10.86 -3.64 3.71
CA ALA A 142 10.37 -2.48 4.44
C ALA A 142 10.31 -1.27 3.50
N VAL A 143 9.12 -0.90 3.06
CA VAL A 143 8.92 0.26 2.17
C VAL A 143 8.57 1.48 3.02
N MET A 144 9.51 2.43 3.10
CA MET A 144 9.34 3.66 3.88
C MET A 144 8.54 4.68 3.08
N THR A 145 7.34 5.03 3.56
CA THR A 145 6.40 5.87 2.80
C THR A 145 6.38 7.33 3.26
N CYS A 146 7.22 7.72 4.23
CA CYS A 146 7.37 9.10 4.68
C CYS A 146 8.79 9.37 5.19
N VAL A 147 9.20 10.64 5.08
CA VAL A 147 10.54 11.10 5.51
C VAL A 147 10.81 10.83 6.98
N GLN A 148 9.81 11.05 7.86
CA GLN A 148 9.97 10.85 9.29
C GLN A 148 10.23 9.39 9.65
N ALA A 149 9.51 8.44 9.04
CA ALA A 149 9.76 7.02 9.26
C ALA A 149 11.08 6.60 8.60
N ASP A 150 11.44 7.20 7.46
CA ASP A 150 12.70 6.94 6.79
C ASP A 150 13.90 7.41 7.62
N GLY A 151 13.88 8.63 8.14
CA GLY A 151 14.95 9.17 8.98
C GLY A 151 14.99 8.56 10.39
N GLY A 152 13.81 8.28 10.97
CA GLY A 152 13.70 7.77 12.35
C GLY A 152 13.90 6.26 12.51
N CYS A 153 13.90 5.49 11.41
CA CYS A 153 14.04 4.04 11.42
C CYS A 153 15.12 3.57 10.42
N PRO A 154 16.40 3.87 10.69
CA PRO A 154 17.49 3.50 9.79
C PRO A 154 17.64 1.97 9.66
N PHE A 155 17.20 1.23 10.66
CA PHE A 155 17.21 -0.23 10.71
C PHE A 155 15.80 -0.75 11.04
N VAL A 156 15.30 -1.68 10.22
CA VAL A 156 14.04 -2.39 10.44
C VAL A 156 14.35 -3.86 10.64
N ALA A 157 14.21 -4.34 11.86
CA ALA A 157 14.54 -5.72 12.22
C ALA A 157 13.74 -6.73 11.36
N GLY A 158 14.43 -7.72 10.81
CA GLY A 158 13.83 -8.76 9.99
C GLY A 158 13.57 -8.37 8.53
N ALA A 159 13.74 -7.10 8.14
CA ALA A 159 13.66 -6.69 6.75
C ALA A 159 14.88 -7.17 5.96
N GLU A 160 14.63 -7.76 4.78
CA GLU A 160 15.69 -8.12 3.82
C GLU A 160 16.16 -6.90 3.04
N LYS A 161 15.26 -5.96 2.81
CA LYS A 161 15.57 -4.73 2.10
C LYS A 161 14.73 -3.58 2.65
N ARG A 162 15.36 -2.42 2.82
CA ARG A 162 14.71 -1.15 3.16
C ARG A 162 14.67 -0.29 1.90
N ILE A 163 13.49 0.18 1.53
CA ILE A 163 13.24 0.86 0.25
C ILE A 163 12.47 2.16 0.54
N PRO A 164 13.07 3.35 0.39
CA PRO A 164 12.36 4.60 0.52
C PRO A 164 11.52 4.90 -0.74
N ILE A 165 10.21 4.97 -0.58
CA ILE A 165 9.25 5.43 -1.59
C ILE A 165 8.36 6.47 -0.91
N ILE A 166 8.88 7.68 -0.80
CA ILE A 166 8.27 8.75 -0.02
C ILE A 166 7.08 9.36 -0.77
N PHE A 167 6.00 9.60 -0.03
CA PHE A 167 4.81 10.34 -0.47
C PHE A 167 4.58 11.52 0.47
N GLU A 168 4.09 12.63 -0.07
CA GLU A 168 3.61 13.74 0.75
C GLU A 168 2.40 13.34 1.59
N ASP A 169 2.30 13.90 2.79
CA ASP A 169 1.21 13.57 3.69
C ASP A 169 -0.08 14.31 3.29
N PRO A 170 -1.18 13.61 2.98
CA PRO A 170 -2.45 14.27 2.72
C PRO A 170 -3.02 14.96 3.96
N LYS A 171 -2.48 14.70 5.16
CA LYS A 171 -2.87 15.34 6.43
C LYS A 171 -2.84 16.88 6.36
N VAL A 172 -2.00 17.46 5.51
CA VAL A 172 -1.91 18.91 5.34
C VAL A 172 -3.24 19.56 4.93
N SER A 173 -4.16 18.77 4.38
CA SER A 173 -5.50 19.22 3.96
C SER A 173 -6.61 18.87 4.95
N ASP A 174 -6.30 18.25 6.09
CA ASP A 174 -7.32 17.86 7.07
C ASP A 174 -8.11 19.08 7.56
N GLY A 175 -9.46 18.96 7.55
CA GLY A 175 -10.36 20.03 7.95
C GLY A 175 -10.53 21.17 6.94
N THR A 176 -9.94 21.08 5.75
CA THR A 176 -10.10 22.07 4.68
C THR A 176 -11.08 21.61 3.60
N PRO A 177 -11.66 22.53 2.79
CA PRO A 177 -12.49 22.15 1.64
C PRO A 177 -11.78 21.26 0.60
N GLU A 178 -10.44 21.34 0.52
CA GLU A 178 -9.62 20.58 -0.42
C GLU A 178 -9.34 19.13 0.03
N GLN A 179 -9.69 18.75 1.27
CA GLN A 179 -9.34 17.47 1.85
C GLN A 179 -9.69 16.29 0.94
N THR A 180 -10.93 16.22 0.45
CA THR A 180 -11.37 15.13 -0.41
C THR A 180 -10.52 15.01 -1.68
N LYS A 181 -10.21 16.13 -2.32
CA LYS A 181 -9.40 16.20 -3.53
C LYS A 181 -7.96 15.74 -3.27
N VAL A 182 -7.33 16.24 -2.20
CA VAL A 182 -5.95 15.90 -1.85
C VAL A 182 -5.80 14.43 -1.51
N TYR A 183 -6.74 13.85 -0.75
CA TYR A 183 -6.74 12.41 -0.44
C TYR A 183 -6.94 11.54 -1.69
N SER A 184 -7.86 11.94 -2.57
CA SER A 184 -8.07 11.24 -3.86
C SER A 184 -6.81 11.30 -4.72
N GLN A 185 -6.19 12.47 -4.88
CA GLN A 185 -4.95 12.63 -5.64
C GLN A 185 -3.81 11.80 -5.08
N ARG A 186 -3.65 11.76 -3.74
CA ARG A 186 -2.61 10.95 -3.10
C ARG A 186 -2.88 9.46 -3.28
N SER A 187 -4.12 9.02 -3.14
CA SER A 187 -4.53 7.63 -3.40
C SER A 187 -4.23 7.24 -4.85
N SER A 188 -4.59 8.09 -5.81
CA SER A 188 -4.35 7.84 -7.24
C SER A 188 -2.86 7.79 -7.59
N GLN A 189 -2.04 8.68 -7.00
CA GLN A 189 -0.59 8.64 -7.18
C GLN A 189 -0.01 7.31 -6.66
N ILE A 190 -0.32 6.95 -5.41
CA ILE A 190 0.16 5.70 -4.81
C ILE A 190 -0.29 4.50 -5.65
N ALA A 191 -1.55 4.49 -6.07
CA ALA A 191 -2.10 3.43 -6.89
C ALA A 191 -1.36 3.29 -8.22
N SER A 192 -1.23 4.37 -9.00
CA SER A 192 -0.56 4.33 -10.30
C SER A 192 0.88 3.84 -10.18
N GLU A 193 1.61 4.25 -9.15
CA GLU A 193 2.98 3.81 -8.90
C GLU A 193 3.05 2.32 -8.50
N MET A 194 2.12 1.82 -7.69
CA MET A 194 2.05 0.38 -7.37
C MET A 194 1.66 -0.45 -8.60
N PHE A 195 0.72 0.03 -9.41
CA PHE A 195 0.40 -0.62 -10.69
C PHE A 195 1.61 -0.65 -11.63
N TYR A 196 2.39 0.43 -11.71
CA TYR A 196 3.63 0.44 -12.47
C TYR A 196 4.62 -0.61 -11.96
N VAL A 197 4.87 -0.69 -10.64
CA VAL A 197 5.77 -1.69 -10.06
C VAL A 197 5.38 -3.10 -10.48
N PHE A 198 4.12 -3.47 -10.30
CA PHE A 198 3.67 -4.84 -10.61
C PHE A 198 3.53 -5.12 -12.11
N SER A 199 3.33 -4.09 -12.95
CA SER A 199 3.35 -4.25 -14.42
C SER A 199 4.73 -4.63 -14.97
N MET A 200 5.79 -4.29 -14.24
CA MET A 200 7.17 -4.59 -14.63
C MET A 200 7.61 -6.02 -14.30
N ILE A 201 6.81 -6.76 -13.55
CA ILE A 201 7.15 -8.09 -13.06
C ILE A 201 6.89 -9.14 -14.15
N LYS A 202 7.92 -9.89 -14.47
CA LYS A 202 7.83 -11.04 -15.39
C LYS A 202 7.57 -12.32 -14.60
N THR A 203 6.49 -13.00 -14.92
CA THR A 203 6.18 -14.32 -14.36
C THR A 203 6.57 -15.39 -15.38
N ASN A 204 7.17 -16.49 -14.92
CA ASN A 204 7.54 -17.65 -15.75
C ASN A 204 6.29 -18.52 -16.07
N ARG A 205 5.09 -17.91 -16.17
CA ARG A 205 3.91 -18.66 -16.59
C ARG A 205 3.85 -18.68 -18.11
N CYS A 206 4.15 -19.85 -18.67
CA CYS A 206 3.69 -20.24 -20.00
C CYS A 206 2.16 -20.32 -20.04
#